data_b869cfaac02a890522aca78f89f5310e
#
_entry.id   b869cfaac02a890522aca78f89f5310e
#
_cell.length_a   1.000
_cell.length_b   1.000
_cell.length_c   1.000
_cell.angle_alpha   90.00
_cell.angle_beta   90.00
_cell.angle_gamma   90.00
#
_symmetry.space_group_name_H-M   'P 1'
#
loop_
_entity.id
_entity.type
_entity.pdbx_description
1 polymer ?
#
loop_
_entity_poly.entity_id
_entity_poly.type
_entity_poly.pdbx_seq_one_letter_code
_entity_poly.pdbx_strand_id
1 'polypeptide(L)'
;MTPKQRMLNAYRGVPNDRPAVAPELWYYYPAKVLGVDMIDFWKTPFHRALKITFEKFGCEGWGCIGCGVPVADVESRNEETWLDRNRLRRQSTVRTPHGVLTSTSLSDRRDAAGWVTERPIKDPDRDLKAYEHASIGGDPAQMDVTGLVDAWNEVGQTYLLEVYLGDTFFDYYGGGRQGEVEATVVDLAERRKELEGLQQRYIDFLVRKARAICQNTPYESLFIGCTWSCLSLLSPAMWRTWDKPVIRAVCDEVHRHGRLLHVHFHGRCMAVVEDFAEIGIDCVCPFERPPGGDVAGAAGLKEVARRLGGRTTMNGNVHTVETLIRGTPDDVRREVREVLDAFAGNPRVIVGTGDQVGRETPEENLRAMIAEAGNAV
;
A
#
# COMPACT_ATOMS: atom_id res chain seq x y z
N MET A 1 7.37 21.57 13.70
CA MET A 1 7.19 20.10 13.85
C MET A 1 8.08 19.36 12.87
N THR A 2 8.44 18.08 13.12
CA THR A 2 9.14 17.24 12.13
C THR A 2 8.16 16.72 11.06
N PRO A 3 8.66 16.29 9.88
CA PRO A 3 7.83 15.63 8.87
C PRO A 3 7.00 14.47 9.43
N LYS A 4 7.64 13.54 10.16
CA LYS A 4 6.94 12.41 10.79
C LYS A 4 5.85 12.87 11.78
N GLN A 5 6.13 13.88 12.59
CA GLN A 5 5.15 14.37 13.57
C GLN A 5 3.88 14.90 12.89
N ARG A 6 4.00 15.63 11.75
CA ARG A 6 2.81 16.10 11.02
C ARG A 6 1.98 14.95 10.47
N MET A 7 2.62 13.91 9.94
CA MET A 7 1.93 12.71 9.46
C MET A 7 1.18 12.01 10.61
N LEU A 8 1.86 11.72 11.72
CA LEU A 8 1.27 11.05 12.88
C LEU A 8 0.18 11.88 13.56
N ASN A 9 0.33 13.20 13.60
CA ASN A 9 -0.71 14.09 14.12
C ASN A 9 -1.96 14.03 13.24
N ALA A 10 -1.81 14.06 11.90
CA ALA A 10 -2.94 13.88 11.00
C ALA A 10 -3.64 12.55 11.26
N TYR A 11 -2.91 11.43 11.38
CA TYR A 11 -3.49 10.11 11.70
C TYR A 11 -4.27 10.11 13.02
N ARG A 12 -3.82 10.87 14.00
CA ARG A 12 -4.46 10.98 15.33
C ARG A 12 -5.55 12.04 15.41
N GLY A 13 -5.73 12.85 14.36
CA GLY A 13 -6.64 13.99 14.38
C GLY A 13 -6.17 15.13 15.31
N VAL A 14 -4.87 15.28 15.46
CA VAL A 14 -4.24 16.37 16.23
C VAL A 14 -3.86 17.50 15.27
N PRO A 15 -4.18 18.78 15.58
CA PRO A 15 -3.81 19.89 14.73
C PRO A 15 -2.29 20.01 14.52
N ASN A 16 -1.91 20.36 13.31
CA ASN A 16 -0.55 20.66 12.89
C ASN A 16 -0.29 22.16 12.79
N ASP A 17 0.98 22.55 12.73
CA ASP A 17 1.42 23.93 12.42
C ASP A 17 1.11 24.32 10.95
N ARG A 18 0.95 23.35 10.06
CA ARG A 18 0.44 23.43 8.69
C ARG A 18 -0.06 22.06 8.23
N PRO A 19 -0.87 21.95 7.18
CA PRO A 19 -1.23 20.66 6.63
C PRO A 19 -0.01 19.83 6.26
N ALA A 20 -0.08 18.51 6.48
CA ALA A 20 0.92 17.59 5.97
C ALA A 20 0.77 17.46 4.44
N VAL A 21 1.90 17.46 3.71
CA VAL A 21 1.94 17.24 2.26
C VAL A 21 2.86 16.07 1.94
N ALA A 22 2.27 14.98 1.51
CA ALA A 22 2.96 13.70 1.36
C ALA A 22 2.60 13.01 0.04
N PRO A 23 3.10 13.53 -1.10
CA PRO A 23 2.96 12.83 -2.38
C PRO A 23 3.56 11.43 -2.30
N GLU A 24 2.95 10.46 -2.95
CA GLU A 24 3.43 9.09 -2.96
C GLU A 24 4.65 8.94 -3.89
N LEU A 25 5.82 9.12 -3.32
CA LEU A 25 7.11 9.11 -4.02
C LEU A 25 7.82 7.75 -3.80
N TRP A 26 7.20 6.63 -4.25
CA TRP A 26 7.70 5.30 -3.86
C TRP A 26 8.72 4.71 -4.83
N TYR A 27 8.44 4.65 -6.12
CA TYR A 27 9.28 3.88 -7.05
C TYR A 27 9.87 4.74 -8.16
N TYR A 28 9.02 5.29 -9.02
CA TYR A 28 9.44 6.00 -10.23
C TYR A 28 10.25 7.26 -9.94
N TYR A 29 9.78 8.05 -8.98
CA TYR A 29 10.42 9.31 -8.65
C TYR A 29 11.75 9.14 -7.90
N PRO A 30 11.88 8.27 -6.89
CA PRO A 30 13.17 7.94 -6.30
C PRO A 30 14.17 7.37 -7.31
N ALA A 31 13.76 6.49 -8.22
CA ALA A 31 14.62 5.98 -9.28
C ALA A 31 15.12 7.12 -10.20
N LYS A 32 14.24 8.07 -10.56
CA LYS A 32 14.58 9.27 -11.32
C LYS A 32 15.58 10.16 -10.57
N VAL A 33 15.36 10.38 -9.27
CA VAL A 33 16.25 11.20 -8.40
C VAL A 33 17.61 10.58 -8.26
N LEU A 34 17.69 9.25 -8.15
CA LEU A 34 18.96 8.50 -8.06
C LEU A 34 19.64 8.31 -9.42
N GLY A 35 18.94 8.57 -10.53
CA GLY A 35 19.48 8.38 -11.87
C GLY A 35 19.67 6.91 -12.25
N VAL A 36 18.88 5.99 -11.68
CA VAL A 36 18.94 4.54 -11.94
C VAL A 36 17.71 4.05 -12.71
N ASP A 37 17.86 2.92 -13.38
CA ASP A 37 16.71 2.23 -13.97
C ASP A 37 15.95 1.39 -12.93
N MET A 38 14.78 0.83 -13.31
CA MET A 38 13.92 0.15 -12.36
C MET A 38 14.49 -1.18 -11.87
N ILE A 39 15.30 -1.90 -12.65
CA ILE A 39 15.93 -3.15 -12.19
C ILE A 39 17.02 -2.85 -11.16
N ASP A 40 17.81 -1.80 -11.36
CA ASP A 40 18.85 -1.39 -10.41
C ASP A 40 18.24 -0.67 -9.19
N PHE A 41 17.11 0.00 -9.37
CA PHE A 41 16.34 0.57 -8.24
C PHE A 41 15.94 -0.50 -7.22
N TRP A 42 15.45 -1.65 -7.66
CA TRP A 42 15.07 -2.75 -6.78
C TRP A 42 16.22 -3.40 -5.99
N LYS A 43 17.46 -3.08 -6.35
CA LYS A 43 18.67 -3.46 -5.59
C LYS A 43 19.10 -2.39 -4.57
N THR A 44 18.50 -1.21 -4.63
CA THR A 44 18.80 -0.09 -3.75
C THR A 44 18.01 -0.22 -2.44
N PRO A 45 18.59 0.09 -1.27
CA PRO A 45 17.85 0.15 -0.03
C PRO A 45 16.70 1.17 -0.12
N PHE A 46 15.47 0.67 -0.13
CA PHE A 46 14.27 1.46 -0.44
C PHE A 46 14.10 2.67 0.48
N HIS A 47 14.25 2.48 1.80
CA HIS A 47 14.15 3.57 2.78
C HIS A 47 15.14 4.71 2.53
N ARG A 48 16.36 4.41 2.04
CA ARG A 48 17.36 5.43 1.69
C ARG A 48 16.97 6.22 0.45
N ALA A 49 16.47 5.53 -0.56
CA ALA A 49 15.97 6.17 -1.78
C ALA A 49 14.80 7.12 -1.48
N LEU A 50 13.89 6.71 -0.59
CA LEU A 50 12.80 7.56 -0.09
C LEU A 50 13.33 8.80 0.63
N LYS A 51 14.26 8.63 1.59
CA LYS A 51 14.84 9.74 2.34
C LYS A 51 15.46 10.80 1.43
N ILE A 52 16.32 10.38 0.50
CA ILE A 52 16.97 11.28 -0.47
C ILE A 52 15.93 12.05 -1.28
N THR A 53 14.83 11.39 -1.66
CA THR A 53 13.76 12.01 -2.43
C THR A 53 12.98 13.01 -1.60
N PHE A 54 12.61 12.67 -0.36
CA PHE A 54 11.88 13.57 0.54
C PHE A 54 12.70 14.80 0.90
N GLU A 55 14.00 14.63 1.16
CA GLU A 55 14.93 15.74 1.42
C GLU A 55 15.06 16.67 0.20
N LYS A 56 15.13 16.11 -1.02
CA LYS A 56 15.18 16.90 -2.26
C LYS A 56 13.96 17.80 -2.43
N PHE A 57 12.77 17.30 -2.09
CA PHE A 57 11.51 18.04 -2.30
C PHE A 57 11.03 18.81 -1.08
N GLY A 58 11.48 18.48 0.12
CA GLY A 58 11.07 19.12 1.36
C GLY A 58 9.62 18.83 1.76
N CYS A 59 9.13 17.62 1.44
CA CYS A 59 7.79 17.14 1.81
C CYS A 59 7.81 16.28 3.07
N GLU A 60 6.63 15.93 3.62
CA GLU A 60 6.52 15.04 4.77
C GLU A 60 6.96 13.62 4.43
N GLY A 61 6.57 13.10 3.31
CA GLY A 61 6.96 11.78 2.82
C GLY A 61 6.55 10.60 3.70
N TRP A 62 6.25 9.49 3.07
CA TRP A 62 5.95 8.23 3.75
C TRP A 62 6.30 7.05 2.85
N GLY A 63 6.48 5.88 3.45
CA GLY A 63 6.71 4.65 2.71
C GLY A 63 6.63 3.43 3.59
N CYS A 64 6.45 2.25 2.99
CA CYS A 64 6.38 1.01 3.73
C CYS A 64 7.54 0.08 3.39
N ILE A 65 8.01 -0.63 4.40
CA ILE A 65 9.00 -1.70 4.28
C ILE A 65 8.47 -2.95 4.98
N GLY A 66 8.92 -4.11 4.54
CA GLY A 66 8.47 -5.37 5.10
C GLY A 66 9.62 -6.27 5.52
N CYS A 67 9.28 -7.32 6.25
CA CYS A 67 10.17 -8.44 6.51
C CYS A 67 9.43 -9.76 6.25
N GLY A 68 10.19 -10.78 5.87
CA GLY A 68 9.67 -12.13 5.65
C GLY A 68 9.44 -12.87 6.95
N VAL A 69 8.48 -13.78 6.96
CA VAL A 69 8.30 -14.77 8.01
C VAL A 69 8.98 -16.06 7.55
N PRO A 70 9.95 -16.61 8.30
CA PRO A 70 10.58 -17.87 7.92
C PRO A 70 9.57 -19.02 7.97
N VAL A 71 9.59 -19.85 6.95
CA VAL A 71 8.72 -21.05 6.87
C VAL A 71 9.61 -22.29 6.84
N ALA A 72 9.34 -23.23 7.75
CA ALA A 72 10.06 -24.50 7.80
C ALA A 72 9.72 -25.37 6.58
N ASP A 73 10.65 -26.23 6.18
CA ASP A 73 10.48 -27.21 5.10
C ASP A 73 10.07 -26.59 3.75
N VAL A 74 10.54 -25.35 3.49
CA VAL A 74 10.35 -24.67 2.20
C VAL A 74 11.72 -24.42 1.57
N GLU A 75 11.89 -24.94 0.35
CA GLU A 75 13.06 -24.67 -0.48
C GLU A 75 12.65 -23.80 -1.67
N SER A 76 13.33 -22.67 -1.86
CA SER A 76 13.07 -21.77 -2.98
C SER A 76 14.29 -21.68 -3.90
N ARG A 77 14.05 -21.84 -5.20
CA ARG A 77 15.06 -21.65 -6.24
C ARG A 77 14.57 -20.61 -7.24
N ASN A 78 15.40 -19.62 -7.53
CA ASN A 78 15.12 -18.59 -8.52
C ASN A 78 16.16 -18.70 -9.65
N GLU A 79 15.66 -18.64 -10.89
CA GLU A 79 16.48 -18.60 -12.10
C GLU A 79 16.18 -17.31 -12.86
N GLU A 80 17.23 -16.55 -13.18
CA GLU A 80 17.11 -15.29 -13.90
C GLU A 80 17.66 -15.43 -15.31
N THR A 81 16.94 -14.93 -16.30
CA THR A 81 17.31 -14.95 -17.71
C THR A 81 17.01 -13.59 -18.35
N TRP A 82 18.03 -12.95 -18.90
CA TRP A 82 17.83 -11.76 -19.73
C TRP A 82 17.22 -12.15 -21.06
N LEU A 83 16.04 -11.62 -21.37
CA LEU A 83 15.37 -11.82 -22.66
C LEU A 83 15.91 -10.89 -23.73
N ASP A 84 16.28 -9.69 -23.33
CA ASP A 84 16.96 -8.68 -24.11
C ASP A 84 17.68 -7.69 -23.16
N ARG A 85 18.20 -6.58 -23.69
CA ARG A 85 18.91 -5.55 -22.89
C ARG A 85 18.07 -4.88 -21.80
N ASN A 86 16.76 -4.96 -21.87
CA ASN A 86 15.83 -4.26 -20.96
C ASN A 86 15.04 -5.22 -20.07
N ARG A 87 14.74 -6.44 -20.53
CA ARG A 87 13.79 -7.34 -19.88
C ARG A 87 14.47 -8.53 -19.23
N LEU A 88 14.18 -8.71 -17.95
CA LEU A 88 14.65 -9.83 -17.13
C LEU A 88 13.46 -10.74 -16.80
N ARG A 89 13.56 -12.02 -17.12
CA ARG A 89 12.63 -13.06 -16.69
C ARG A 89 13.18 -13.73 -15.44
N ARG A 90 12.36 -13.83 -14.41
CA ARG A 90 12.64 -14.63 -13.21
C ARG A 90 11.65 -15.78 -13.14
N GLN A 91 12.16 -17.00 -13.04
CA GLN A 91 11.39 -18.21 -12.79
C GLN A 91 11.68 -18.68 -11.36
N SER A 92 10.62 -18.91 -10.60
CA SER A 92 10.72 -19.37 -9.20
C SER A 92 10.12 -20.75 -9.07
N THR A 93 10.82 -21.62 -8.36
CA THR A 93 10.32 -22.95 -7.95
C THR A 93 10.36 -22.98 -6.43
N VAL A 94 9.22 -23.28 -5.82
CA VAL A 94 9.07 -23.41 -4.36
C VAL A 94 8.62 -24.83 -4.04
N ARG A 95 9.44 -25.56 -3.29
CA ARG A 95 9.16 -26.91 -2.81
C ARG A 95 8.65 -26.84 -1.38
N THR A 96 7.56 -27.54 -1.11
CA THR A 96 6.95 -27.66 0.22
C THR A 96 6.62 -29.12 0.51
N PRO A 97 6.29 -29.51 1.76
CA PRO A 97 5.78 -30.84 2.06
C PRO A 97 4.48 -31.20 1.34
N HIS A 98 3.76 -30.19 0.81
CA HIS A 98 2.47 -30.36 0.15
C HIS A 98 2.52 -30.31 -1.37
N GLY A 99 3.69 -30.08 -1.97
CA GLY A 99 3.86 -30.02 -3.41
C GLY A 99 4.87 -28.98 -3.87
N VAL A 100 4.97 -28.83 -5.19
CA VAL A 100 5.90 -27.91 -5.85
C VAL A 100 5.11 -26.84 -6.59
N LEU A 101 5.41 -25.60 -6.28
CA LEU A 101 4.83 -24.42 -6.94
C LEU A 101 5.86 -23.82 -7.90
N THR A 102 5.39 -23.32 -9.04
CA THR A 102 6.21 -22.54 -9.96
C THR A 102 5.54 -21.21 -10.26
N SER A 103 6.36 -20.19 -10.49
CA SER A 103 5.89 -18.88 -10.94
C SER A 103 6.90 -18.24 -11.86
N THR A 104 6.44 -17.34 -12.72
CA THR A 104 7.29 -16.60 -13.67
C THR A 104 6.91 -15.13 -13.65
N SER A 105 7.90 -14.26 -13.52
CA SER A 105 7.73 -12.82 -13.61
C SER A 105 8.70 -12.20 -14.62
N LEU A 106 8.28 -11.05 -15.18
CA LEU A 106 9.08 -10.22 -16.08
C LEU A 106 9.29 -8.86 -15.42
N SER A 107 10.53 -8.38 -15.42
CA SER A 107 10.88 -7.02 -15.02
C SER A 107 11.44 -6.27 -16.24
N ASP A 108 11.17 -4.96 -16.32
CA ASP A 108 11.70 -4.08 -17.38
C ASP A 108 12.46 -2.92 -16.73
N ARG A 109 13.63 -2.57 -17.31
CA ARG A 109 14.44 -1.42 -16.81
C ARG A 109 13.70 -0.09 -16.87
N ARG A 110 12.67 0.01 -17.72
CA ARG A 110 11.92 1.24 -17.98
C ARG A 110 10.68 1.37 -17.10
N ASP A 111 10.23 0.29 -16.47
CA ASP A 111 8.97 0.23 -15.75
C ASP A 111 9.14 -0.35 -14.34
N ALA A 112 8.52 0.28 -13.34
CA ALA A 112 8.48 -0.22 -11.97
C ALA A 112 7.59 -1.45 -11.82
N ALA A 113 6.55 -1.55 -12.63
CA ALA A 113 5.66 -2.69 -12.62
C ALA A 113 6.34 -3.92 -13.23
N GLY A 114 6.42 -4.99 -12.45
CA GLY A 114 6.72 -6.31 -12.96
C GLY A 114 5.45 -6.99 -13.44
N TRP A 115 5.55 -7.85 -14.45
CA TRP A 115 4.43 -8.66 -14.91
C TRP A 115 4.61 -10.09 -14.42
N VAL A 116 3.62 -10.61 -13.69
CA VAL A 116 3.57 -12.03 -13.33
C VAL A 116 2.83 -12.76 -14.44
N THR A 117 3.55 -13.58 -15.20
CA THR A 117 2.99 -14.32 -16.35
C THR A 117 2.57 -15.74 -15.98
N GLU A 118 3.07 -16.25 -14.87
CA GLU A 118 2.71 -17.55 -14.31
C GLU A 118 2.63 -17.41 -12.79
N ARG A 119 1.47 -17.77 -12.23
CA ARG A 119 1.22 -17.69 -10.79
C ARG A 119 1.27 -19.07 -10.14
N PRO A 120 1.55 -19.16 -8.83
CA PRO A 120 1.77 -20.45 -8.16
C PRO A 120 0.55 -21.39 -8.13
N ILE A 121 -0.67 -20.86 -7.98
CA ILE A 121 -1.90 -21.68 -7.92
C ILE A 121 -2.47 -21.80 -9.33
N LYS A 122 -2.18 -22.90 -10.04
CA LYS A 122 -2.78 -23.22 -11.36
C LYS A 122 -4.06 -24.03 -11.19
N ASP A 123 -4.03 -24.97 -10.26
CA ASP A 123 -5.14 -25.85 -9.90
C ASP A 123 -5.29 -25.80 -8.35
N PRO A 124 -6.37 -25.16 -7.82
CA PRO A 124 -6.56 -25.06 -6.39
C PRO A 124 -6.58 -26.42 -5.66
N ASP A 125 -7.12 -27.48 -6.26
CA ASP A 125 -7.18 -28.80 -5.62
C ASP A 125 -5.79 -29.39 -5.37
N ARG A 126 -4.85 -29.07 -6.25
CA ARG A 126 -3.46 -29.52 -6.15
C ARG A 126 -2.57 -28.53 -5.39
N ASP A 127 -2.70 -27.24 -5.67
CA ASP A 127 -1.67 -26.24 -5.35
C ASP A 127 -1.95 -25.47 -4.05
N LEU A 128 -3.22 -25.38 -3.60
CA LEU A 128 -3.63 -24.49 -2.53
C LEU A 128 -2.93 -24.77 -1.20
N LYS A 129 -2.79 -26.04 -0.82
CA LYS A 129 -2.11 -26.42 0.43
C LYS A 129 -0.62 -26.06 0.43
N ALA A 130 0.04 -26.23 -0.72
CA ALA A 130 1.44 -25.87 -0.89
C ALA A 130 1.60 -24.33 -0.83
N TYR A 131 0.68 -23.58 -1.47
CA TYR A 131 0.67 -22.12 -1.44
C TYR A 131 0.43 -21.58 -0.03
N GLU A 132 -0.57 -22.09 0.67
CA GLU A 132 -0.85 -21.74 2.06
C GLU A 132 0.38 -21.98 2.95
N HIS A 133 0.97 -23.19 2.86
CA HIS A 133 2.16 -23.51 3.65
C HIS A 133 3.33 -22.56 3.35
N ALA A 134 3.62 -22.30 2.07
CA ALA A 134 4.73 -21.43 1.69
C ALA A 134 4.53 -19.96 2.08
N SER A 135 3.29 -19.48 2.13
CA SER A 135 2.98 -18.06 2.33
C SER A 135 2.67 -17.69 3.78
N ILE A 136 1.94 -18.55 4.51
CA ILE A 136 1.46 -18.27 5.87
C ILE A 136 1.73 -19.41 6.87
N GLY A 137 2.46 -20.46 6.47
CA GLY A 137 2.80 -21.59 7.34
C GLY A 137 3.87 -21.27 8.41
N GLY A 138 4.53 -20.14 8.32
CA GLY A 138 5.57 -19.71 9.25
C GLY A 138 5.03 -19.16 10.58
N ASP A 139 5.92 -19.08 11.57
CA ASP A 139 5.62 -18.42 12.83
C ASP A 139 6.17 -16.98 12.82
N PRO A 140 5.30 -15.96 12.83
CA PRO A 140 5.72 -14.56 12.87
C PRO A 140 6.58 -14.18 14.07
N ALA A 141 6.54 -14.93 15.19
CA ALA A 141 7.42 -14.69 16.32
C ALA A 141 8.90 -14.95 16.02
N GLN A 142 9.19 -15.68 14.94
CA GLN A 142 10.55 -15.99 14.48
C GLN A 142 11.10 -15.04 13.42
N MET A 143 10.37 -13.95 13.12
CA MET A 143 10.83 -12.94 12.16
C MET A 143 12.13 -12.29 12.63
N ASP A 144 13.09 -12.14 11.71
CA ASP A 144 14.22 -11.25 11.92
C ASP A 144 13.80 -9.81 11.57
N VAL A 145 13.64 -8.99 12.60
CA VAL A 145 13.23 -7.59 12.46
C VAL A 145 14.42 -6.61 12.45
N THR A 146 15.65 -7.11 12.43
CA THR A 146 16.87 -6.26 12.49
C THR A 146 16.85 -5.21 11.37
N GLY A 147 16.56 -5.63 10.13
CA GLY A 147 16.49 -4.70 9.00
C GLY A 147 15.39 -3.63 9.13
N LEU A 148 14.27 -3.95 9.81
CA LEU A 148 13.23 -2.96 10.12
C LEU A 148 13.75 -1.93 11.13
N VAL A 149 14.39 -2.39 12.20
CA VAL A 149 14.94 -1.51 13.24
C VAL A 149 16.04 -0.60 12.69
N ASP A 150 16.92 -1.13 11.84
CA ASP A 150 17.97 -0.36 11.18
C ASP A 150 17.38 0.74 10.27
N ALA A 151 16.39 0.42 9.46
CA ALA A 151 15.71 1.40 8.62
C ALA A 151 14.97 2.47 9.44
N TRP A 152 14.35 2.09 10.56
CA TRP A 152 13.72 3.04 11.47
C TRP A 152 14.76 3.99 12.10
N ASN A 153 15.91 3.46 12.53
CA ASN A 153 17.00 4.27 13.09
C ASN A 153 17.56 5.26 12.07
N GLU A 154 17.67 4.86 10.80
CA GLU A 154 18.26 5.68 9.75
C GLU A 154 17.27 6.74 9.18
N VAL A 155 16.00 6.41 9.04
CA VAL A 155 14.98 7.21 8.33
C VAL A 155 13.74 7.44 9.17
N GLY A 156 13.25 6.40 9.84
CA GLY A 156 11.97 6.40 10.55
C GLY A 156 11.88 7.33 11.76
N GLN A 157 12.96 7.96 12.19
CA GLN A 157 12.92 9.01 13.21
C GLN A 157 12.48 10.36 12.63
N THR A 158 12.76 10.61 11.35
CA THR A 158 12.48 11.90 10.69
C THR A 158 11.26 11.84 9.79
N TYR A 159 11.11 10.75 9.02
CA TYR A 159 10.01 10.51 8.08
C TYR A 159 9.15 9.33 8.53
N LEU A 160 7.91 9.27 8.08
CA LEU A 160 7.03 8.15 8.41
C LEU A 160 7.42 6.93 7.56
N LEU A 161 8.03 5.94 8.22
CA LEU A 161 8.12 4.59 7.68
C LEU A 161 7.09 3.72 8.38
N GLU A 162 6.43 2.87 7.62
CA GLU A 162 5.42 1.93 8.09
C GLU A 162 5.85 0.49 7.80
N VAL A 163 5.33 -0.47 8.55
CA VAL A 163 5.64 -1.87 8.26
C VAL A 163 4.51 -2.48 7.44
N TYR A 164 4.86 -2.99 6.26
CA TYR A 164 3.95 -3.72 5.39
C TYR A 164 3.60 -5.08 5.99
N LEU A 165 2.33 -5.26 6.33
CA LEU A 165 1.82 -6.51 6.88
C LEU A 165 1.52 -7.55 5.81
N GLY A 166 0.99 -7.11 4.70
CA GLY A 166 0.48 -7.92 3.61
C GLY A 166 -0.71 -7.23 2.96
N ASP A 167 -1.45 -7.96 2.16
CA ASP A 167 -2.63 -7.50 1.46
C ASP A 167 -3.91 -8.00 2.13
N THR A 168 -5.07 -7.57 1.64
CA THR A 168 -6.34 -8.18 2.02
C THR A 168 -6.51 -9.56 1.39
N PHE A 169 -7.55 -10.29 1.76
CA PHE A 169 -7.71 -11.69 1.35
C PHE A 169 -7.86 -11.87 -0.16
N PHE A 170 -8.61 -10.98 -0.80
CA PHE A 170 -8.79 -11.02 -2.25
C PHE A 170 -7.46 -10.85 -2.99
N ASP A 171 -6.65 -9.88 -2.57
CA ASP A 171 -5.31 -9.66 -3.14
C ASP A 171 -4.34 -10.82 -2.83
N TYR A 172 -4.38 -11.35 -1.61
CA TYR A 172 -3.55 -12.50 -1.21
C TYR A 172 -3.83 -13.73 -2.06
N TYR A 173 -5.10 -14.12 -2.17
CA TYR A 173 -5.48 -15.30 -2.94
C TYR A 173 -5.31 -15.05 -4.45
N GLY A 174 -5.82 -13.95 -4.96
CA GLY A 174 -5.74 -13.57 -6.37
C GLY A 174 -4.30 -13.34 -6.84
N GLY A 175 -3.44 -12.80 -5.99
CA GLY A 175 -2.01 -12.68 -6.25
C GLY A 175 -1.30 -14.03 -6.44
N GLY A 176 -1.81 -15.09 -5.83
CA GLY A 176 -1.34 -16.46 -6.02
C GLY A 176 -2.01 -17.22 -7.16
N ARG A 177 -3.23 -16.85 -7.57
CA ARG A 177 -4.11 -17.60 -8.46
C ARG A 177 -3.86 -17.30 -9.95
N GLN A 178 -3.56 -18.33 -10.74
CA GLN A 178 -3.50 -18.21 -12.21
C GLN A 178 -4.89 -17.88 -12.76
N GLY A 179 -4.95 -16.85 -13.63
CA GLY A 179 -6.21 -16.26 -14.09
C GLY A 179 -6.68 -15.08 -13.24
N GLU A 180 -5.90 -14.72 -12.20
CA GLU A 180 -6.01 -13.47 -11.45
C GLU A 180 -7.43 -13.17 -10.94
N VAL A 181 -7.92 -11.96 -11.20
CA VAL A 181 -9.21 -11.46 -10.70
C VAL A 181 -10.37 -12.35 -11.13
N GLU A 182 -10.42 -12.76 -12.40
CA GLU A 182 -11.53 -13.57 -12.93
C GLU A 182 -11.60 -14.93 -12.25
N ALA A 183 -10.48 -15.66 -12.20
CA ALA A 183 -10.42 -16.97 -11.55
C ALA A 183 -10.69 -16.86 -10.05
N THR A 184 -10.21 -15.80 -9.40
CA THR A 184 -10.45 -15.53 -7.98
C THR A 184 -11.95 -15.36 -7.69
N VAL A 185 -12.66 -14.56 -8.48
CA VAL A 185 -14.10 -14.33 -8.30
C VAL A 185 -14.89 -15.63 -8.47
N VAL A 186 -14.53 -16.47 -9.46
CA VAL A 186 -15.15 -17.79 -9.67
C VAL A 186 -14.88 -18.70 -8.46
N ASP A 187 -13.62 -18.80 -8.02
CA ASP A 187 -13.25 -19.66 -6.88
C ASP A 187 -13.95 -19.21 -5.58
N LEU A 188 -14.08 -17.90 -5.33
CA LEU A 188 -14.81 -17.36 -4.17
C LEU A 188 -16.30 -17.76 -4.17
N ALA A 189 -16.90 -17.95 -5.34
CA ALA A 189 -18.28 -18.42 -5.46
C ALA A 189 -18.38 -19.95 -5.34
N GLU A 190 -17.54 -20.68 -6.06
CA GLU A 190 -17.65 -22.15 -6.19
C GLU A 190 -16.98 -22.91 -5.03
N ARG A 191 -15.90 -22.34 -4.44
CA ARG A 191 -15.12 -22.94 -3.35
C ARG A 191 -15.31 -22.20 -2.02
N ARG A 192 -16.45 -21.54 -1.86
CA ARG A 192 -16.71 -20.59 -0.77
C ARG A 192 -16.28 -21.11 0.59
N LYS A 193 -16.73 -22.31 0.99
CA LYS A 193 -16.45 -22.86 2.33
C LYS A 193 -14.95 -23.11 2.56
N GLU A 194 -14.23 -23.56 1.52
CA GLU A 194 -12.79 -23.81 1.59
C GLU A 194 -12.04 -22.49 1.76
N LEU A 195 -12.41 -21.47 0.98
CA LEU A 195 -11.75 -20.16 1.00
C LEU A 195 -12.13 -19.32 2.24
N GLU A 196 -13.33 -19.49 2.82
CA GLU A 196 -13.65 -18.95 4.14
C GLU A 196 -12.72 -19.53 5.23
N GLY A 197 -12.42 -20.82 5.16
CA GLY A 197 -11.46 -21.46 6.05
C GLY A 197 -10.02 -20.92 5.85
N LEU A 198 -9.60 -20.73 4.62
CA LEU A 198 -8.30 -20.10 4.32
C LEU A 198 -8.25 -18.64 4.77
N GLN A 199 -9.31 -17.86 4.55
CA GLN A 199 -9.42 -16.48 5.01
C GLN A 199 -9.21 -16.38 6.53
N GLN A 200 -9.85 -17.26 7.30
CA GLN A 200 -9.67 -17.24 8.76
C GLN A 200 -8.22 -17.52 9.17
N ARG A 201 -7.56 -18.51 8.55
CA ARG A 201 -6.14 -18.80 8.83
C ARG A 201 -5.21 -17.65 8.40
N TYR A 202 -5.55 -16.99 7.29
CA TYR A 202 -4.84 -15.80 6.84
C TYR A 202 -4.99 -14.63 7.82
N ILE A 203 -6.20 -14.39 8.33
CA ILE A 203 -6.47 -13.40 9.38
C ILE A 203 -5.62 -13.71 10.62
N ASP A 204 -5.66 -14.95 11.09
CA ASP A 204 -4.90 -15.37 12.28
C ASP A 204 -3.38 -15.18 12.09
N PHE A 205 -2.88 -15.44 10.88
CA PHE A 205 -1.48 -15.18 10.54
C PHE A 205 -1.14 -13.68 10.56
N LEU A 206 -1.95 -12.83 9.92
CA LEU A 206 -1.70 -11.37 9.89
C LEU A 206 -1.80 -10.75 11.28
N VAL A 207 -2.75 -11.19 12.11
CA VAL A 207 -2.89 -10.74 13.52
C VAL A 207 -1.64 -11.11 14.32
N ARG A 208 -1.12 -12.34 14.18
CA ARG A 208 0.14 -12.74 14.84
C ARG A 208 1.33 -11.94 14.31
N LYS A 209 1.38 -11.68 13.00
CA LYS A 209 2.43 -10.86 12.38
C LYS A 209 2.40 -9.42 12.89
N ALA A 210 1.22 -8.81 12.92
CA ALA A 210 1.03 -7.46 13.47
C ALA A 210 1.49 -7.38 14.93
N ARG A 211 1.09 -8.36 15.77
CA ARG A 211 1.51 -8.46 17.16
C ARG A 211 3.03 -8.53 17.30
N ALA A 212 3.67 -9.42 16.57
CA ALA A 212 5.12 -9.59 16.63
C ALA A 212 5.87 -8.30 16.22
N ILE A 213 5.40 -7.61 15.18
CA ILE A 213 5.97 -6.33 14.75
C ILE A 213 5.77 -5.26 15.83
N CYS A 214 4.56 -5.11 16.35
CA CYS A 214 4.26 -4.11 17.40
C CYS A 214 5.08 -4.32 18.67
N GLN A 215 5.38 -5.55 19.02
CA GLN A 215 6.15 -5.89 20.23
C GLN A 215 7.67 -5.74 20.06
N ASN A 216 8.18 -5.96 18.85
CA ASN A 216 9.62 -6.07 18.62
C ASN A 216 10.22 -4.92 17.80
N THR A 217 9.41 -3.94 17.40
CA THR A 217 9.87 -2.80 16.59
C THR A 217 9.34 -1.46 17.12
N PRO A 218 10.04 -0.35 16.85
CA PRO A 218 9.60 0.98 17.30
C PRO A 218 8.57 1.64 16.38
N TYR A 219 8.10 0.98 15.31
CA TYR A 219 7.20 1.59 14.32
C TYR A 219 5.86 2.02 14.92
N GLU A 220 5.45 3.24 14.63
CA GLU A 220 4.21 3.84 15.13
C GLU A 220 2.99 3.47 14.29
N SER A 221 3.20 3.09 13.03
CA SER A 221 2.13 2.73 12.09
C SER A 221 2.49 1.50 11.27
N LEU A 222 1.48 0.70 10.97
CA LEU A 222 1.55 -0.47 10.10
C LEU A 222 0.67 -0.24 8.87
N PHE A 223 0.97 -0.95 7.80
CA PHE A 223 0.37 -0.74 6.48
C PHE A 223 -0.19 -2.03 5.89
N ILE A 224 -1.39 -1.96 5.30
CA ILE A 224 -2.01 -3.06 4.56
C ILE A 224 -2.48 -2.58 3.17
N GLY A 225 -2.25 -3.41 2.14
CA GLY A 225 -2.62 -3.13 0.77
C GLY A 225 -4.01 -3.66 0.40
N CYS A 226 -4.73 -2.89 -0.43
CA CYS A 226 -5.97 -3.29 -1.10
C CYS A 226 -5.88 -2.84 -2.57
N THR A 227 -5.10 -3.56 -3.37
CA THR A 227 -4.80 -3.15 -4.75
C THR A 227 -5.92 -3.57 -5.70
N TRP A 228 -6.25 -4.86 -5.75
CA TRP A 228 -7.40 -5.40 -6.49
C TRP A 228 -8.67 -5.45 -5.64
N SER A 229 -8.50 -5.45 -4.33
CA SER A 229 -9.57 -5.41 -3.35
C SER A 229 -10.23 -4.02 -3.29
N CYS A 230 -10.77 -3.56 -4.41
CA CYS A 230 -11.40 -2.26 -4.58
C CYS A 230 -12.75 -2.39 -5.31
N LEU A 231 -13.59 -1.35 -5.23
CA LEU A 231 -14.92 -1.40 -5.83
C LEU A 231 -14.91 -1.17 -7.36
N SER A 232 -13.75 -1.00 -7.97
CA SER A 232 -13.61 -1.08 -9.43
C SER A 232 -13.70 -2.53 -9.92
N LEU A 233 -13.38 -3.52 -9.05
CA LEU A 233 -13.33 -4.94 -9.36
C LEU A 233 -14.32 -5.77 -8.54
N LEU A 234 -14.61 -5.36 -7.29
CA LEU A 234 -15.48 -6.07 -6.38
C LEU A 234 -16.79 -5.32 -6.13
N SER A 235 -17.87 -6.05 -5.91
CA SER A 235 -19.06 -5.45 -5.30
C SER A 235 -18.80 -5.08 -3.84
N PRO A 236 -19.49 -4.07 -3.28
CA PRO A 236 -19.39 -3.76 -1.86
C PRO A 236 -19.71 -4.95 -0.94
N ALA A 237 -20.60 -5.85 -1.35
CA ALA A 237 -20.95 -7.06 -0.60
C ALA A 237 -19.77 -8.06 -0.58
N MET A 238 -19.09 -8.28 -1.72
CA MET A 238 -17.93 -9.15 -1.78
C MET A 238 -16.78 -8.60 -0.92
N TRP A 239 -16.49 -7.30 -1.05
CA TRP A 239 -15.46 -6.66 -0.23
C TRP A 239 -15.76 -6.78 1.27
N ARG A 240 -17.01 -6.53 1.69
CA ARG A 240 -17.43 -6.69 3.09
C ARG A 240 -17.34 -8.13 3.60
N THR A 241 -17.47 -9.11 2.72
CA THR A 241 -17.36 -10.54 3.07
C THR A 241 -15.91 -10.98 3.18
N TRP A 242 -15.07 -10.58 2.21
CA TRP A 242 -13.75 -11.17 2.06
C TRP A 242 -12.61 -10.30 2.62
N ASP A 243 -12.70 -8.99 2.56
CA ASP A 243 -11.58 -8.11 2.87
C ASP A 243 -11.79 -7.26 4.13
N LYS A 244 -12.99 -6.75 4.36
CA LYS A 244 -13.32 -6.00 5.58
C LYS A 244 -12.97 -6.75 6.87
N PRO A 245 -13.23 -8.08 7.02
CA PRO A 245 -12.85 -8.82 8.23
C PRO A 245 -11.35 -8.87 8.47
N VAL A 246 -10.54 -8.94 7.41
CA VAL A 246 -9.07 -8.92 7.50
C VAL A 246 -8.61 -7.58 8.07
N ILE A 247 -9.05 -6.48 7.45
CA ILE A 247 -8.67 -5.13 7.88
C ILE A 247 -9.09 -4.87 9.33
N ARG A 248 -10.33 -5.26 9.70
CA ARG A 248 -10.84 -5.10 11.08
C ARG A 248 -9.99 -5.84 12.09
N ALA A 249 -9.70 -7.12 11.87
CA ALA A 249 -8.93 -7.94 12.80
C ALA A 249 -7.50 -7.41 13.00
N VAL A 250 -6.86 -6.97 11.91
CA VAL A 250 -5.55 -6.34 11.94
C VAL A 250 -5.60 -4.99 12.67
N CYS A 251 -6.61 -4.15 12.38
CA CYS A 251 -6.81 -2.85 13.02
C CYS A 251 -6.96 -3.00 14.55
N ASP A 252 -7.81 -3.92 14.97
CA ASP A 252 -8.04 -4.22 16.39
C ASP A 252 -6.75 -4.66 17.09
N GLU A 253 -5.93 -5.49 16.44
CA GLU A 253 -4.65 -5.94 17.03
C GLU A 253 -3.63 -4.80 17.11
N VAL A 254 -3.48 -4.02 16.03
CA VAL A 254 -2.57 -2.87 15.98
C VAL A 254 -2.92 -1.85 17.07
N HIS A 255 -4.21 -1.55 17.25
CA HIS A 255 -4.71 -0.63 18.27
C HIS A 255 -4.50 -1.15 19.69
N ARG A 256 -4.59 -2.48 19.94
CA ARG A 256 -4.26 -3.05 21.26
C ARG A 256 -2.83 -2.75 21.69
N HIS A 257 -1.94 -2.53 20.75
CA HIS A 257 -0.54 -2.15 21.00
C HIS A 257 -0.31 -0.62 20.95
N GLY A 258 -1.37 0.19 20.85
CA GLY A 258 -1.26 1.66 20.76
C GLY A 258 -0.60 2.14 19.48
N ARG A 259 -0.63 1.32 18.42
CA ARG A 259 -0.11 1.66 17.10
C ARG A 259 -1.24 2.07 16.17
N LEU A 260 -0.90 2.56 14.97
CA LEU A 260 -1.83 3.07 13.97
C LEU A 260 -1.86 2.14 12.74
N LEU A 261 -2.99 2.12 12.04
CA LEU A 261 -3.14 1.37 10.79
C LEU A 261 -3.40 2.31 9.61
N HIS A 262 -2.59 2.18 8.58
CA HIS A 262 -2.79 2.81 7.27
C HIS A 262 -3.26 1.76 6.26
N VAL A 263 -4.32 2.05 5.53
CA VAL A 263 -4.88 1.20 4.48
C VAL A 263 -4.72 1.88 3.13
N HIS A 264 -4.10 1.18 2.19
CA HIS A 264 -3.98 1.64 0.81
C HIS A 264 -5.08 0.99 -0.03
N PHE A 265 -6.08 1.79 -0.43
CA PHE A 265 -7.29 1.31 -1.09
C PHE A 265 -7.44 1.97 -2.46
N HIS A 266 -7.11 1.23 -3.50
CA HIS A 266 -7.20 1.70 -4.89
C HIS A 266 -8.62 1.82 -5.44
N GLY A 267 -8.76 2.57 -6.53
CA GLY A 267 -9.96 2.62 -7.35
C GLY A 267 -11.17 3.25 -6.66
N ARG A 268 -12.34 2.71 -6.98
CA ARG A 268 -13.60 3.21 -6.42
C ARG A 268 -13.74 2.82 -4.95
N CYS A 269 -14.15 3.77 -4.12
CA CYS A 269 -14.27 3.56 -2.67
C CYS A 269 -15.55 4.14 -2.06
N MET A 270 -16.29 4.99 -2.80
CA MET A 270 -17.41 5.75 -2.22
C MET A 270 -18.46 4.88 -1.55
N ALA A 271 -18.75 3.68 -2.03
CA ALA A 271 -19.76 2.81 -1.40
C ALA A 271 -19.31 2.15 -0.07
N VAL A 272 -18.03 2.32 0.35
CA VAL A 272 -17.46 1.75 1.59
C VAL A 272 -16.75 2.78 2.48
N VAL A 273 -16.87 4.06 2.20
CA VAL A 273 -16.19 5.12 2.98
C VAL A 273 -16.56 5.07 4.46
N GLU A 274 -17.83 4.81 4.80
CA GLU A 274 -18.25 4.66 6.20
C GLU A 274 -17.69 3.39 6.84
N ASP A 275 -17.47 2.34 6.07
CA ASP A 275 -16.84 1.11 6.57
C ASP A 275 -15.44 1.38 7.10
N PHE A 276 -14.66 2.28 6.46
CA PHE A 276 -13.33 2.67 6.95
C PHE A 276 -13.39 3.29 8.34
N ALA A 277 -14.32 4.24 8.51
CA ALA A 277 -14.55 4.91 9.79
C ALA A 277 -15.14 3.98 10.85
N GLU A 278 -15.98 3.01 10.46
CA GLU A 278 -16.54 1.98 11.34
C GLU A 278 -15.50 0.98 11.82
N ILE A 279 -14.55 0.59 10.96
CA ILE A 279 -13.42 -0.26 11.34
C ILE A 279 -12.52 0.47 12.33
N GLY A 280 -12.39 1.79 12.22
CA GLY A 280 -11.49 2.62 13.01
C GLY A 280 -10.11 2.77 12.37
N ILE A 281 -10.01 2.64 11.04
CA ILE A 281 -8.74 2.85 10.33
C ILE A 281 -8.24 4.28 10.55
N ASP A 282 -6.96 4.42 10.91
CA ASP A 282 -6.39 5.74 11.21
C ASP A 282 -6.15 6.57 9.96
N CYS A 283 -5.68 5.95 8.87
CA CYS A 283 -5.45 6.61 7.59
C CYS A 283 -5.83 5.71 6.42
N VAL A 284 -6.43 6.29 5.40
CA VAL A 284 -6.69 5.64 4.11
C VAL A 284 -6.13 6.49 2.98
N CYS A 285 -5.50 5.88 2.00
CA CYS A 285 -5.07 6.47 0.73
C CYS A 285 -5.47 5.56 -0.45
N PRO A 286 -5.50 6.02 -1.70
CA PRO A 286 -5.31 7.41 -2.12
C PRO A 286 -6.60 8.20 -2.42
N PHE A 287 -7.81 7.60 -2.33
CA PHE A 287 -9.09 8.21 -2.68
C PHE A 287 -9.13 8.75 -4.11
N GLU A 288 -8.85 7.88 -5.05
CA GLU A 288 -8.61 8.24 -6.45
C GLU A 288 -9.75 9.03 -7.10
N ARG A 289 -9.35 9.99 -7.94
CA ARG A 289 -10.26 10.72 -8.83
C ARG A 289 -10.64 9.88 -10.05
N PRO A 290 -11.75 10.14 -10.73
CA PRO A 290 -12.04 9.54 -12.03
C PRO A 290 -10.93 9.80 -13.06
N PRO A 291 -10.64 8.83 -13.96
CA PRO A 291 -11.41 7.60 -14.25
C PRO A 291 -11.03 6.41 -13.34
N GLY A 292 -9.92 6.42 -12.62
CA GLY A 292 -9.46 5.32 -11.75
C GLY A 292 -10.40 5.07 -10.57
N GLY A 293 -10.74 6.13 -9.85
CA GLY A 293 -11.64 6.11 -8.70
C GLY A 293 -12.98 6.78 -8.94
N ASP A 294 -13.66 7.14 -7.85
CA ASP A 294 -14.98 7.78 -7.87
C ASP A 294 -15.09 9.02 -6.96
N VAL A 295 -13.97 9.56 -6.44
CA VAL A 295 -13.94 10.79 -5.64
C VAL A 295 -13.78 12.00 -6.57
N ALA A 296 -14.88 12.51 -7.09
CA ALA A 296 -14.88 13.54 -8.13
C ALA A 296 -14.82 14.97 -7.57
N GLY A 297 -13.67 15.64 -7.73
CA GLY A 297 -13.49 17.06 -7.45
C GLY A 297 -13.88 17.48 -6.02
N ALA A 298 -14.12 18.78 -5.82
CA ALA A 298 -14.45 19.35 -4.51
C ALA A 298 -15.73 18.76 -3.88
N ALA A 299 -16.72 18.37 -4.68
CA ALA A 299 -17.96 17.78 -4.15
C ALA A 299 -17.73 16.38 -3.58
N GLY A 300 -16.98 15.54 -4.31
CA GLY A 300 -16.60 14.20 -3.84
C GLY A 300 -15.76 14.25 -2.58
N LEU A 301 -14.79 15.17 -2.51
CA LEU A 301 -13.95 15.39 -1.34
C LEU A 301 -14.76 15.82 -0.10
N LYS A 302 -15.70 16.76 -0.25
CA LYS A 302 -16.61 17.16 0.84
C LYS A 302 -17.45 16.00 1.35
N GLU A 303 -17.94 15.16 0.44
CA GLU A 303 -18.70 13.97 0.81
C GLU A 303 -17.83 12.93 1.55
N VAL A 304 -16.59 12.71 1.11
CA VAL A 304 -15.62 11.88 1.84
C VAL A 304 -15.36 12.43 3.23
N ALA A 305 -15.06 13.73 3.37
CA ALA A 305 -14.82 14.37 4.66
C ALA A 305 -16.02 14.21 5.62
N ARG A 306 -17.24 14.42 5.11
CA ARG A 306 -18.48 14.24 5.88
C ARG A 306 -18.65 12.80 6.35
N ARG A 307 -18.41 11.81 5.48
CA ARG A 307 -18.66 10.39 5.75
C ARG A 307 -17.56 9.75 6.60
N LEU A 308 -16.32 10.16 6.48
CA LEU A 308 -15.26 9.77 7.41
C LEU A 308 -15.50 10.32 8.83
N GLY A 309 -16.26 11.42 8.97
CA GLY A 309 -16.75 11.93 10.24
C GLY A 309 -15.69 12.29 11.26
N GLY A 310 -14.50 12.72 10.80
CA GLY A 310 -13.37 13.05 11.67
C GLY A 310 -12.74 11.87 12.41
N ARG A 311 -13.01 10.63 11.97
CA ARG A 311 -12.49 9.38 12.59
C ARG A 311 -11.29 8.80 11.85
N THR A 312 -11.30 8.89 10.52
CA THR A 312 -10.25 8.38 9.63
C THR A 312 -9.62 9.53 8.87
N THR A 313 -8.31 9.51 8.70
CA THR A 313 -7.56 10.49 7.94
C THR A 313 -7.61 10.14 6.45
N MET A 314 -7.91 11.13 5.63
CA MET A 314 -7.74 11.04 4.19
C MET A 314 -6.30 11.42 3.82
N ASN A 315 -5.60 10.57 3.09
CA ASN A 315 -4.33 10.87 2.43
C ASN A 315 -4.55 10.77 0.92
N GLY A 316 -4.57 11.90 0.23
CA GLY A 316 -4.86 12.01 -1.21
C GLY A 316 -5.28 13.45 -1.53
N ASN A 317 -5.79 13.80 -2.73
CA ASN A 317 -6.03 12.92 -3.87
C ASN A 317 -5.71 13.67 -5.19
N VAL A 318 -4.58 14.44 -5.21
CA VAL A 318 -4.18 15.16 -6.41
C VAL A 318 -3.96 14.18 -7.56
N HIS A 319 -4.62 14.42 -8.70
CA HIS A 319 -4.66 13.46 -9.80
C HIS A 319 -3.27 13.28 -10.44
N THR A 320 -2.78 12.05 -10.44
CA THR A 320 -1.41 11.73 -10.89
C THR A 320 -1.19 11.95 -12.39
N VAL A 321 -2.15 11.59 -13.23
CA VAL A 321 -1.99 11.67 -14.69
C VAL A 321 -2.48 13.00 -15.23
N GLU A 322 -3.77 13.34 -15.03
CA GLU A 322 -4.35 14.52 -15.67
C GLU A 322 -3.81 15.82 -15.08
N THR A 323 -3.47 15.83 -13.79
CA THR A 323 -3.02 17.05 -13.12
C THR A 323 -1.50 17.09 -12.95
N LEU A 324 -0.88 16.03 -12.38
CA LEU A 324 0.56 16.07 -12.12
C LEU A 324 1.41 15.86 -13.38
N ILE A 325 1.01 14.97 -14.29
CA ILE A 325 1.78 14.73 -15.53
C ILE A 325 1.40 15.73 -16.63
N ARG A 326 0.09 15.90 -16.90
CA ARG A 326 -0.41 16.64 -18.07
C ARG A 326 -0.80 18.08 -17.76
N GLY A 327 -1.12 18.38 -16.51
CA GLY A 327 -1.57 19.70 -16.08
C GLY A 327 -0.44 20.71 -15.86
N THR A 328 -0.81 21.93 -15.55
CA THR A 328 0.07 23.03 -15.19
C THR A 328 0.25 23.17 -13.68
N PRO A 329 1.26 23.91 -13.18
CA PRO A 329 1.36 24.23 -11.75
C PRO A 329 0.10 24.88 -11.16
N ASP A 330 -0.67 25.64 -11.93
CA ASP A 330 -1.93 26.23 -11.47
C ASP A 330 -3.06 25.22 -11.35
N ASP A 331 -3.10 24.21 -12.24
CA ASP A 331 -4.03 23.09 -12.11
C ASP A 331 -3.75 22.31 -10.83
N VAL A 332 -2.47 22.07 -10.54
CA VAL A 332 -2.03 21.40 -9.30
C VAL A 332 -2.45 22.20 -8.05
N ARG A 333 -2.18 23.50 -8.03
CA ARG A 333 -2.59 24.38 -6.92
C ARG A 333 -4.10 24.37 -6.70
N ARG A 334 -4.88 24.36 -7.78
CA ARG A 334 -6.34 24.27 -7.69
C ARG A 334 -6.79 22.99 -7.00
N GLU A 335 -6.27 21.82 -7.38
CA GLU A 335 -6.65 20.56 -6.75
C GLU A 335 -6.18 20.46 -5.29
N VAL A 336 -5.02 21.01 -4.95
CA VAL A 336 -4.57 21.11 -3.56
C VAL A 336 -5.56 21.93 -2.72
N ARG A 337 -6.03 23.08 -3.23
CA ARG A 337 -7.05 23.89 -2.55
C ARG A 337 -8.36 23.14 -2.39
N GLU A 338 -8.81 22.39 -3.39
CA GLU A 338 -10.01 21.55 -3.26
C GLU A 338 -9.92 20.57 -2.10
N VAL A 339 -8.74 19.95 -1.89
CA VAL A 339 -8.49 19.05 -0.75
C VAL A 339 -8.55 19.84 0.57
N LEU A 340 -7.83 20.94 0.67
CA LEU A 340 -7.76 21.76 1.88
C LEU A 340 -9.12 22.34 2.27
N ASP A 341 -9.87 22.85 1.29
CA ASP A 341 -11.21 23.43 1.49
C ASP A 341 -12.23 22.38 1.93
N ALA A 342 -12.13 21.17 1.40
CA ALA A 342 -13.03 20.07 1.77
C ALA A 342 -12.83 19.60 3.22
N PHE A 343 -11.63 19.77 3.76
CA PHE A 343 -11.25 19.39 5.13
C PHE A 343 -10.99 20.58 6.03
N ALA A 344 -11.46 21.79 5.66
CA ALA A 344 -11.25 22.99 6.47
C ALA A 344 -11.67 22.78 7.92
N GLY A 345 -10.76 23.03 8.87
CA GLY A 345 -10.97 22.81 10.30
C GLY A 345 -10.91 21.34 10.77
N ASN A 346 -10.69 20.38 9.88
CA ASN A 346 -10.49 18.98 10.22
C ASN A 346 -9.00 18.61 10.08
N PRO A 347 -8.30 18.27 11.18
CA PRO A 347 -6.86 17.93 11.11
C PRO A 347 -6.57 16.58 10.45
N ARG A 348 -7.60 15.76 10.17
CA ARG A 348 -7.45 14.43 9.59
C ARG A 348 -7.37 14.48 8.05
N VAL A 349 -6.43 15.26 7.55
CA VAL A 349 -6.13 15.36 6.13
C VAL A 349 -4.62 15.42 5.89
N ILE A 350 -4.19 14.71 4.86
CA ILE A 350 -2.85 14.79 4.29
C ILE A 350 -3.04 15.09 2.80
N VAL A 351 -2.44 16.16 2.32
CA VAL A 351 -2.42 16.45 0.88
C VAL A 351 -1.48 15.47 0.22
N GLY A 352 -2.05 14.41 -0.33
CA GLY A 352 -1.36 13.35 -1.04
C GLY A 352 -1.72 13.32 -2.51
N THR A 353 -1.19 12.33 -3.21
CA THR A 353 -1.51 12.06 -4.62
C THR A 353 -2.55 10.95 -4.73
N GLY A 354 -3.23 10.87 -5.87
CA GLY A 354 -4.23 9.84 -6.14
C GLY A 354 -3.63 8.48 -6.52
N ASP A 355 -2.38 8.28 -6.31
CA ASP A 355 -1.52 7.10 -6.44
C ASP A 355 -0.06 7.58 -6.50
N GLN A 356 0.91 6.69 -6.72
CA GLN A 356 2.30 7.09 -6.82
C GLN A 356 2.58 8.07 -7.97
N VAL A 357 3.50 8.97 -7.73
CA VAL A 357 3.89 10.00 -8.69
C VAL A 357 4.63 9.37 -9.87
N GLY A 358 4.06 9.53 -11.07
CA GLY A 358 4.65 9.01 -12.30
C GLY A 358 5.99 9.65 -12.65
N ARG A 359 6.86 8.88 -13.32
CA ARG A 359 8.21 9.32 -13.71
C ARG A 359 8.20 10.56 -14.62
N GLU A 360 7.15 10.72 -15.42
CA GLU A 360 6.95 11.80 -16.38
C GLU A 360 6.50 13.11 -15.72
N THR A 361 6.11 13.07 -14.45
CA THR A 361 5.67 14.26 -13.72
C THR A 361 6.76 15.34 -13.75
N PRO A 362 6.46 16.56 -14.24
CA PRO A 362 7.37 17.70 -14.17
C PRO A 362 7.69 18.05 -12.71
N GLU A 363 8.95 18.33 -12.41
CA GLU A 363 9.34 18.74 -11.04
C GLU A 363 8.61 19.99 -10.57
N GLU A 364 8.30 20.91 -11.47
CA GLU A 364 7.56 22.14 -11.16
C GLU A 364 6.15 21.86 -10.65
N ASN A 365 5.47 20.85 -11.18
CA ASN A 365 4.15 20.43 -10.72
C ASN A 365 4.21 19.85 -9.29
N LEU A 366 5.19 18.98 -9.03
CA LEU A 366 5.39 18.43 -7.70
C LEU A 366 5.76 19.52 -6.68
N ARG A 367 6.63 20.48 -7.06
CA ARG A 367 6.97 21.63 -6.22
C ARG A 367 5.78 22.56 -5.99
N ALA A 368 4.91 22.75 -6.99
CA ALA A 368 3.68 23.53 -6.84
C ALA A 368 2.72 22.91 -5.82
N MET A 369 2.58 21.58 -5.84
CA MET A 369 1.78 20.82 -4.86
C MET A 369 2.30 21.04 -3.44
N ILE A 370 3.60 20.85 -3.24
CA ILE A 370 4.25 20.96 -1.93
C ILE A 370 4.19 22.38 -1.40
N ALA A 371 4.46 23.37 -2.25
CA ALA A 371 4.44 24.77 -1.86
C ALA A 371 3.03 25.27 -1.51
N GLU A 372 2.02 24.91 -2.29
CA GLU A 372 0.63 25.31 -2.04
C GLU A 372 0.11 24.74 -0.72
N ALA A 373 0.33 23.45 -0.45
CA ALA A 373 -0.07 22.84 0.80
C ALA A 373 0.74 23.36 2.00
N GLY A 374 2.04 23.61 1.81
CA GLY A 374 2.93 24.08 2.87
C GLY A 374 2.69 25.56 3.28
N ASN A 375 2.09 26.38 2.41
CA ASN A 375 1.77 27.78 2.66
C ASN A 375 0.35 27.99 3.21
N ALA A 376 -0.48 26.97 3.26
CA ALA A 376 -1.82 27.04 3.83
C ALA A 376 -1.73 27.07 5.36
N VAL A 377 -2.04 28.23 5.94
CA VAL A 377 -2.05 28.49 7.40
C VAL A 377 -3.50 28.62 7.87
#